data_ff4e3548c9160e6146a1482eaf2a11cc
#
_entry.id   ff4e3548c9160e6146a1482eaf2a11cc
#
_cell.length_a   1.000
_cell.length_b   1.000
_cell.length_c   1.000
_cell.angle_alpha   90.00
_cell.angle_beta   90.00
_cell.angle_gamma   90.00
#
_symmetry.space_group_name_H-M   'P 1'
#
loop_
_entity.id
_entity.type
_entity.pdbx_description
1 polymer ?
#
loop_
_entity_poly.entity_id
_entity_poly.type
_entity_poly.pdbx_seq_one_letter_code
_entity_poly.pdbx_strand_id
1 'polypeptide(L)'
;MDAGLGWTSNHAVVFWKSYDLVNWEDEYILDIRDFEGWEGCNRAWAPQVIFDEQEGKYMLYLALSTWDDPETPLNEDCAQHYYLYTEDFKTFTAPEYLYGRRSEEVTREDGSTFTGVQCIDGDMVYNEKDGYYYLYFKEDLTQKIAYVRSKSAKGPYNEGEHEIVSLNYWGVEGSSMYRINGTNSWMMIMDEYGEGSYFPQMTKVFRNFRRVRRAICSFDQLNPRHGSVVTISMEEYNRLVNAYGVVEG
;
A
#
# COMPACT_ATOMS: atom_id res chain seq x y z
N MET A 1 11.04 6.67 2.47
CA MET A 1 12.20 6.42 1.57
C MET A 1 13.37 7.21 2.09
N ASP A 2 14.50 6.57 2.25
CA ASP A 2 15.73 7.27 2.55
C ASP A 2 16.21 7.99 1.28
N ALA A 3 16.07 9.31 1.27
CA ALA A 3 16.38 10.14 0.10
C ALA A 3 17.87 10.13 -0.31
N GLY A 4 18.75 9.55 0.50
CA GLY A 4 20.19 9.51 0.24
C GLY A 4 20.72 8.22 -0.37
N LEU A 5 19.98 7.11 -0.25
CA LEU A 5 20.50 5.78 -0.52
C LEU A 5 19.81 5.04 -1.70
N GLY A 6 18.81 5.68 -2.31
CA GLY A 6 18.13 5.12 -3.49
C GLY A 6 17.06 4.07 -3.16
N TRP A 7 16.57 3.39 -4.20
CA TRP A 7 15.41 2.51 -4.11
C TRP A 7 15.70 1.15 -3.45
N THR A 8 16.95 0.75 -3.34
CA THR A 8 17.37 -0.59 -2.91
C THR A 8 18.05 -0.61 -1.55
N SER A 9 17.77 0.38 -0.70
CA SER A 9 18.40 0.51 0.62
C SER A 9 17.39 0.75 1.74
N ASN A 10 16.12 0.75 1.45
CA ASN A 10 15.06 0.91 2.44
C ASN A 10 14.78 -0.43 3.09
N HIS A 11 15.22 -0.61 4.32
CA HIS A 11 15.04 -1.85 5.07
C HIS A 11 14.28 -1.66 6.38
N ALA A 12 13.80 -0.44 6.65
CA ALA A 12 13.15 -0.09 7.90
C ALA A 12 11.88 0.74 7.69
N VAL A 13 11.00 0.70 8.69
CA VAL A 13 9.78 1.50 8.80
C VAL A 13 9.91 2.41 10.00
N VAL A 14 9.55 3.68 9.85
CA VAL A 14 9.57 4.66 10.94
C VAL A 14 8.15 4.93 11.39
N PHE A 15 7.94 4.92 12.69
CA PHE A 15 6.68 5.25 13.35
C PHE A 15 6.83 6.52 14.17
N TRP A 16 5.84 7.37 14.12
CA TRP A 16 5.63 8.49 15.04
C TRP A 16 4.23 8.44 15.60
N LYS A 17 4.07 9.00 16.79
CA LYS A 17 2.80 9.09 17.49
C LYS A 17 2.36 10.54 17.59
N SER A 18 1.08 10.78 17.43
CA SER A 18 0.47 12.08 17.66
C SER A 18 -0.87 11.93 18.38
N TYR A 19 -1.17 12.85 19.30
CA TYR A 19 -2.47 12.95 19.95
C TYR A 19 -3.34 14.08 19.40
N ASP A 20 -2.77 14.92 18.53
CA ASP A 20 -3.41 16.13 18.04
C ASP A 20 -3.24 16.35 16.53
N LEU A 21 -2.52 15.46 15.84
CA LEU A 21 -2.16 15.50 14.43
C LEU A 21 -1.22 16.67 14.04
N VAL A 22 -0.77 17.45 15.00
CA VAL A 22 0.13 18.61 14.81
C VAL A 22 1.51 18.32 15.38
N ASN A 23 1.54 17.81 16.61
CA ASN A 23 2.78 17.47 17.30
C ASN A 23 3.00 15.96 17.23
N TRP A 24 4.19 15.58 16.77
CA TRP A 24 4.58 14.17 16.58
C TRP A 24 5.75 13.84 17.49
N GLU A 25 5.66 12.72 18.17
CA GLU A 25 6.61 12.27 19.19
C GLU A 25 6.80 10.75 19.14
N ASP A 26 7.60 10.20 20.04
CA ASP A 26 7.84 8.77 20.22
C ASP A 26 8.28 8.08 18.91
N GLU A 27 9.33 8.64 18.25
CA GLU A 27 9.93 7.98 17.09
C GLU A 27 10.37 6.57 17.43
N TYR A 28 9.94 5.62 16.62
CA TYR A 28 10.39 4.23 16.68
C TYR A 28 10.74 3.73 15.28
N ILE A 29 11.89 3.09 15.15
CA ILE A 29 12.36 2.50 13.89
C ILE A 29 12.29 0.98 14.00
N LEU A 30 11.51 0.36 13.13
CA LEU A 30 11.45 -1.08 12.94
C LEU A 30 12.39 -1.44 11.78
N ASP A 31 13.55 -2.00 12.07
CA ASP A 31 14.45 -2.52 11.04
C ASP A 31 14.06 -3.98 10.74
N ILE A 32 13.68 -4.26 9.51
CA ILE A 32 13.28 -5.60 9.07
C ILE A 32 14.45 -6.58 9.14
N ARG A 33 15.68 -6.11 9.04
CA ARG A 33 16.89 -6.94 9.13
C ARG A 33 17.18 -7.48 10.54
N ASP A 34 16.48 -6.99 11.56
CA ASP A 34 16.58 -7.52 12.91
C ASP A 34 15.84 -8.87 13.09
N PHE A 35 15.04 -9.28 12.11
CA PHE A 35 14.37 -10.57 12.11
C PHE A 35 15.25 -11.64 11.44
N GLU A 36 15.26 -12.84 12.03
CA GLU A 36 15.96 -14.01 11.49
C GLU A 36 15.49 -14.31 10.06
N GLY A 37 16.44 -14.46 9.14
CA GLY A 37 16.19 -14.70 7.71
C GLY A 37 15.88 -13.46 6.90
N TRP A 38 15.93 -12.26 7.51
CA TRP A 38 15.68 -10.99 6.83
C TRP A 38 16.88 -10.04 6.82
N GLU A 39 18.06 -10.53 7.18
CA GLU A 39 19.30 -9.75 7.27
C GLU A 39 19.70 -9.10 5.93
N GLY A 40 19.29 -9.72 4.82
CA GLY A 40 19.49 -9.21 3.46
C GLY A 40 18.38 -8.27 2.97
N CYS A 41 17.42 -7.88 3.80
CA CYS A 41 16.31 -7.00 3.38
C CYS A 41 16.84 -5.69 2.83
N ASN A 42 16.42 -5.35 1.61
CA ASN A 42 16.84 -4.14 0.91
C ASN A 42 15.66 -3.28 0.44
N ARG A 43 14.44 -3.80 0.59
CA ARG A 43 13.20 -3.09 0.28
C ARG A 43 12.16 -3.35 1.38
N ALA A 44 11.76 -2.29 2.04
CA ALA A 44 10.64 -2.21 2.96
C ALA A 44 9.79 -1.01 2.52
N TRP A 45 8.86 -1.25 1.59
CA TRP A 45 8.16 -0.21 0.87
C TRP A 45 6.68 -0.14 1.18
N ALA A 46 6.14 1.08 1.12
CA ALA A 46 4.72 1.38 1.23
C ALA A 46 4.03 0.68 2.42
N PRO A 47 4.50 0.89 3.66
CA PRO A 47 3.88 0.30 4.83
C PRO A 47 2.46 0.84 5.02
N GLN A 48 1.54 -0.05 5.34
CA GLN A 48 0.15 0.24 5.69
C GLN A 48 -0.25 -0.57 6.92
N VAL A 49 -1.29 -0.13 7.62
CA VAL A 49 -1.79 -0.80 8.82
C VAL A 49 -3.29 -0.97 8.75
N ILE A 50 -3.77 -2.15 9.13
CA ILE A 50 -5.19 -2.43 9.36
C ILE A 50 -5.37 -3.09 10.73
N PHE A 51 -6.49 -2.85 11.41
CA PHE A 51 -6.85 -3.64 12.58
C PHE A 51 -7.52 -4.94 12.12
N ASP A 52 -6.93 -6.06 12.47
CA ASP A 52 -7.48 -7.39 12.18
C ASP A 52 -8.40 -7.82 13.33
N GLU A 53 -9.70 -7.69 13.10
CA GLU A 53 -10.74 -8.07 14.09
C GLU A 53 -10.70 -9.56 14.47
N GLN A 54 -10.21 -10.43 13.59
CA GLN A 54 -10.12 -11.87 13.84
C GLN A 54 -8.99 -12.22 14.81
N GLU A 55 -7.87 -11.52 14.70
CA GLU A 55 -6.69 -11.71 15.56
C GLU A 55 -6.70 -10.75 16.75
N GLY A 56 -7.50 -9.69 16.72
CA GLY A 56 -7.56 -8.65 17.75
C GLY A 56 -6.29 -7.80 17.82
N LYS A 57 -5.56 -7.66 16.73
CA LYS A 57 -4.26 -7.01 16.64
C LYS A 57 -4.17 -6.08 15.42
N TYR A 58 -3.22 -5.17 15.46
CA TYR A 58 -2.85 -4.41 14.28
C TYR A 58 -1.94 -5.25 13.37
N MET A 59 -2.28 -5.28 12.10
CA MET A 59 -1.49 -5.89 11.04
C MET A 59 -0.79 -4.81 10.24
N LEU A 60 0.53 -4.68 10.40
CA LEU A 60 1.40 -3.94 9.50
C LEU A 60 1.62 -4.81 8.26
N TYR A 61 1.41 -4.29 7.08
CA TYR A 61 1.73 -4.99 5.84
C TYR A 61 2.46 -4.04 4.88
N LEU A 62 3.39 -4.59 4.12
CA LEU A 62 4.29 -3.82 3.28
C LEU A 62 4.91 -4.71 2.21
N ALA A 63 5.51 -4.10 1.19
CA ALA A 63 6.28 -4.84 0.19
C ALA A 63 7.71 -5.03 0.69
N LEU A 64 8.15 -6.29 0.79
CA LEU A 64 9.51 -6.68 1.18
C LEU A 64 10.21 -7.44 0.07
N SER A 65 11.52 -7.27 -0.02
CA SER A 65 12.39 -8.16 -0.78
C SER A 65 13.74 -8.34 -0.10
N THR A 66 14.35 -9.48 -0.39
CA THR A 66 15.74 -9.78 -0.06
C THR A 66 16.50 -10.11 -1.34
N TRP A 67 17.80 -9.79 -1.39
CA TRP A 67 18.66 -10.16 -2.52
C TRP A 67 19.08 -11.64 -2.51
N ASP A 68 18.98 -12.30 -1.34
CA ASP A 68 19.72 -13.51 -1.02
C ASP A 68 18.84 -14.69 -0.62
N ASP A 69 17.73 -14.95 -1.33
CA ASP A 69 17.07 -16.24 -1.16
C ASP A 69 17.64 -17.25 -2.18
N PRO A 70 18.61 -18.11 -1.79
CA PRO A 70 19.22 -19.07 -2.71
C PRO A 70 18.26 -20.19 -3.14
N GLU A 71 17.14 -20.40 -2.43
CA GLU A 71 16.15 -21.43 -2.74
C GLU A 71 15.08 -20.93 -3.71
N THR A 72 14.88 -19.62 -3.77
CA THR A 72 13.96 -18.97 -4.72
C THR A 72 14.66 -17.78 -5.35
N PRO A 73 15.52 -17.97 -6.36
CA PRO A 73 16.13 -16.85 -7.05
C PRO A 73 15.03 -16.04 -7.76
N LEU A 74 14.37 -15.22 -6.96
CA LEU A 74 13.44 -14.23 -7.47
C LEU A 74 14.24 -13.20 -8.26
N ASN A 75 13.67 -12.73 -9.34
CA ASN A 75 14.20 -11.58 -10.04
C ASN A 75 14.58 -10.50 -9.02
N GLU A 76 15.74 -9.86 -9.16
CA GLU A 76 16.27 -8.82 -8.28
C GLU A 76 15.23 -7.74 -7.90
N ASP A 77 14.17 -7.60 -8.69
CA ASP A 77 13.09 -6.64 -8.52
C ASP A 77 11.76 -7.26 -8.02
N CYS A 78 11.78 -8.45 -7.43
CA CYS A 78 10.56 -9.13 -7.03
C CYS A 78 10.16 -8.87 -5.57
N ALA A 79 9.76 -7.65 -5.23
CA ALA A 79 9.16 -7.37 -3.95
C ALA A 79 7.73 -7.93 -3.88
N GLN A 80 7.37 -8.51 -2.75
CA GLN A 80 6.08 -9.13 -2.47
C GLN A 80 5.51 -8.59 -1.17
N HIS A 81 4.20 -8.76 -0.93
CA HIS A 81 3.59 -8.32 0.31
C HIS A 81 3.83 -9.33 1.44
N TYR A 82 4.25 -8.82 2.57
CA TYR A 82 4.39 -9.50 3.85
C TYR A 82 3.64 -8.74 4.92
N TYR A 83 3.35 -9.39 6.05
CA TYR A 83 2.70 -8.76 7.19
C TYR A 83 3.38 -9.13 8.50
N LEU A 84 3.22 -8.27 9.49
CA LEU A 84 3.66 -8.43 10.87
C LEU A 84 2.51 -8.00 11.78
N TYR A 85 2.32 -8.68 12.91
CA TYR A 85 1.36 -8.25 13.91
C TYR A 85 2.01 -7.46 15.04
N THR A 86 1.25 -6.52 15.60
CA THR A 86 1.63 -5.74 16.77
C THR A 86 0.40 -5.35 17.59
N GLU A 87 0.60 -5.15 18.90
CA GLU A 87 -0.40 -4.59 19.80
C GLU A 87 -0.03 -3.16 20.27
N ASP A 88 1.23 -2.79 20.14
CA ASP A 88 1.79 -1.57 20.74
C ASP A 88 2.63 -0.70 19.77
N PHE A 89 2.80 -1.12 18.51
CA PHE A 89 3.69 -0.53 17.50
C PHE A 89 5.16 -0.43 17.93
N LYS A 90 5.59 -1.27 18.88
CA LYS A 90 6.98 -1.40 19.33
C LYS A 90 7.47 -2.84 19.28
N THR A 91 6.56 -3.78 19.51
CA THR A 91 6.86 -5.21 19.44
C THR A 91 6.11 -5.81 18.25
N PHE A 92 6.82 -6.48 17.38
CA PHE A 92 6.26 -7.06 16.15
C PHE A 92 6.58 -8.56 16.07
N THR A 93 5.69 -9.32 15.45
CA THR A 93 6.02 -10.68 15.01
C THR A 93 7.02 -10.63 13.86
N ALA A 94 7.68 -11.75 13.55
CA ALA A 94 8.47 -11.87 12.34
C ALA A 94 7.58 -11.65 11.08
N PRO A 95 8.16 -11.16 9.96
CA PRO A 95 7.43 -11.05 8.71
C PRO A 95 6.92 -12.39 8.20
N GLU A 96 5.64 -12.47 7.86
CA GLU A 96 5.00 -13.61 7.21
C GLU A 96 4.49 -13.22 5.82
N TYR A 97 4.54 -14.17 4.88
CA TYR A 97 4.08 -13.94 3.51
C TYR A 97 2.56 -13.68 3.47
N LEU A 98 2.17 -12.58 2.84
CA LEU A 98 0.78 -12.19 2.67
C LEU A 98 0.26 -12.54 1.28
N TYR A 99 0.89 -11.96 0.25
CA TYR A 99 0.48 -12.12 -1.14
C TYR A 99 1.57 -11.67 -2.10
N GLY A 100 1.59 -12.32 -3.26
CA GLY A 100 2.40 -11.93 -4.40
C GLY A 100 2.26 -12.90 -5.56
N ARG A 101 3.12 -12.73 -6.56
CA ARG A 101 3.15 -13.56 -7.78
C ARG A 101 4.53 -14.22 -7.91
N ARG A 102 4.98 -14.86 -6.83
CA ARG A 102 6.34 -15.43 -6.71
C ARG A 102 6.61 -16.54 -7.72
N SER A 103 5.59 -17.37 -7.98
CA SER A 103 5.71 -18.56 -8.83
C SER A 103 5.44 -18.30 -10.31
N GLU A 104 5.07 -17.09 -10.68
CA GLU A 104 4.71 -16.78 -12.05
C GLU A 104 5.95 -16.68 -12.94
N GLU A 105 5.99 -17.47 -13.99
CA GLU A 105 7.03 -17.40 -15.03
C GLU A 105 6.59 -16.42 -16.13
N VAL A 106 7.47 -15.47 -16.42
CA VAL A 106 7.25 -14.44 -17.45
C VAL A 106 8.32 -14.54 -18.52
N THR A 107 7.91 -14.49 -19.77
CA THR A 107 8.81 -14.43 -20.91
C THR A 107 8.90 -12.97 -21.40
N ARG A 108 10.12 -12.44 -21.48
CA ARG A 108 10.39 -11.12 -22.05
C ARG A 108 10.32 -11.14 -23.58
N GLU A 109 10.27 -9.96 -24.19
CA GLU A 109 10.26 -9.81 -25.65
C GLU A 109 11.52 -10.38 -26.32
N ASP A 110 12.65 -10.41 -25.61
CA ASP A 110 13.92 -11.00 -26.09
C ASP A 110 13.95 -12.53 -25.97
N GLY A 111 12.90 -13.17 -25.46
CA GLY A 111 12.77 -14.60 -25.26
C GLY A 111 13.38 -15.12 -23.97
N SER A 112 13.98 -14.28 -23.13
CA SER A 112 14.44 -14.67 -21.80
C SER A 112 13.24 -14.86 -20.85
N THR A 113 13.36 -15.77 -19.87
CA THR A 113 12.35 -16.00 -18.84
C THR A 113 12.87 -15.59 -17.46
N PHE A 114 11.95 -15.20 -16.60
CA PHE A 114 12.21 -14.96 -15.19
C PHE A 114 11.01 -15.43 -14.37
N THR A 115 11.24 -15.74 -13.12
CA THR A 115 10.18 -16.15 -12.18
C THR A 115 9.92 -15.04 -11.17
N GLY A 116 8.65 -14.82 -10.87
CA GLY A 116 8.18 -13.82 -9.93
C GLY A 116 7.90 -12.46 -10.56
N VAL A 117 6.73 -11.92 -10.27
CA VAL A 117 6.30 -10.58 -10.67
C VAL A 117 6.17 -9.72 -9.43
N GLN A 118 6.74 -8.52 -9.49
CA GLN A 118 6.68 -7.57 -8.40
C GLN A 118 5.23 -7.15 -8.12
N CYS A 119 4.82 -7.23 -6.84
CA CYS A 119 3.56 -6.74 -6.32
C CYS A 119 3.86 -5.80 -5.15
N ILE A 120 3.56 -4.52 -5.30
CA ILE A 120 3.90 -3.48 -4.33
C ILE A 120 2.71 -2.56 -4.02
N ASP A 121 2.90 -1.65 -3.07
CA ASP A 121 1.95 -0.59 -2.73
C ASP A 121 0.57 -1.13 -2.35
N GLY A 122 0.56 -2.10 -1.43
CA GLY A 122 -0.68 -2.71 -0.95
C GLY A 122 -1.57 -1.73 -0.20
N ASP A 123 -2.87 -1.75 -0.48
CA ASP A 123 -3.91 -1.01 0.23
C ASP A 123 -5.06 -1.97 0.55
N MET A 124 -5.31 -2.24 1.82
CA MET A 124 -6.30 -3.24 2.27
C MET A 124 -7.53 -2.58 2.85
N VAL A 125 -8.70 -2.98 2.35
CA VAL A 125 -9.99 -2.48 2.82
C VAL A 125 -10.96 -3.63 3.08
N TYR A 126 -11.61 -3.60 4.25
CA TYR A 126 -12.69 -4.54 4.57
C TYR A 126 -14.03 -4.05 4.03
N ASN A 127 -14.75 -4.91 3.32
CA ASN A 127 -16.09 -4.64 2.85
C ASN A 127 -17.12 -5.37 3.72
N GLU A 128 -17.75 -4.64 4.63
CA GLU A 128 -18.77 -5.16 5.54
C GLU A 128 -19.96 -5.84 4.82
N LYS A 129 -20.26 -5.44 3.58
CA LYS A 129 -21.42 -5.94 2.83
C LYS A 129 -21.26 -7.38 2.35
N ASP A 130 -20.06 -7.76 1.95
CA ASP A 130 -19.77 -9.12 1.48
C ASP A 130 -18.82 -9.89 2.41
N GLY A 131 -18.27 -9.20 3.41
CA GLY A 131 -17.39 -9.77 4.42
C GLY A 131 -16.05 -10.22 3.87
N TYR A 132 -15.50 -9.50 2.88
CA TYR A 132 -14.18 -9.75 2.33
C TYR A 132 -13.23 -8.58 2.62
N TYR A 133 -11.97 -8.92 2.85
CA TYR A 133 -10.84 -8.01 2.72
C TYR A 133 -10.43 -7.96 1.26
N TYR A 134 -10.28 -6.75 0.72
CA TYR A 134 -9.80 -6.46 -0.61
C TYR A 134 -8.40 -5.87 -0.49
N LEU A 135 -7.40 -6.56 -0.99
CA LEU A 135 -6.03 -6.08 -1.10
C LEU A 135 -5.83 -5.55 -2.51
N TYR A 136 -5.77 -4.23 -2.64
CA TYR A 136 -5.36 -3.56 -3.87
C TYR A 136 -3.85 -3.42 -3.89
N PHE A 137 -3.22 -3.53 -5.05
CA PHE A 137 -1.79 -3.44 -5.18
C PHE A 137 -1.39 -3.04 -6.60
N LYS A 138 -0.19 -2.45 -6.76
CA LYS A 138 0.41 -2.25 -8.07
C LYS A 138 0.90 -3.58 -8.63
N GLU A 139 0.43 -3.90 -9.79
CA GLU A 139 0.87 -5.03 -10.60
C GLU A 139 1.91 -4.51 -11.63
N ASP A 140 3.14 -4.98 -11.53
CA ASP A 140 4.25 -4.30 -12.21
C ASP A 140 4.35 -4.61 -13.70
N LEU A 141 3.80 -5.72 -14.20
CA LEU A 141 3.79 -6.01 -15.65
C LEU A 141 2.91 -5.03 -16.41
N THR A 142 1.73 -4.72 -15.89
CA THR A 142 0.78 -3.81 -16.55
C THR A 142 0.87 -2.38 -16.07
N GLN A 143 1.63 -2.11 -15.00
CA GLN A 143 1.73 -0.80 -14.34
C GLN A 143 0.37 -0.26 -13.90
N LYS A 144 -0.48 -1.15 -13.39
CA LYS A 144 -1.87 -0.86 -12.99
C LYS A 144 -2.16 -1.36 -11.59
N ILE A 145 -3.26 -0.86 -11.02
CA ILE A 145 -3.78 -1.40 -9.78
C ILE A 145 -4.66 -2.60 -10.07
N ALA A 146 -4.32 -3.71 -9.44
CA ALA A 146 -5.09 -4.94 -9.37
C ALA A 146 -5.63 -5.16 -7.97
N TYR A 147 -6.50 -6.14 -7.77
CA TYR A 147 -6.89 -6.59 -6.45
C TYR A 147 -7.03 -8.11 -6.37
N VAL A 148 -6.89 -8.60 -5.15
CA VAL A 148 -7.32 -9.92 -4.69
C VAL A 148 -8.19 -9.77 -3.45
N ARG A 149 -8.90 -10.82 -3.06
CA ARG A 149 -9.74 -10.77 -1.85
C ARG A 149 -9.70 -12.06 -1.05
N SER A 150 -9.88 -11.94 0.27
CA SER A 150 -9.96 -13.06 1.20
C SER A 150 -10.99 -12.80 2.30
N LYS A 151 -11.42 -13.84 3.00
CA LYS A 151 -12.27 -13.75 4.20
C LYS A 151 -11.47 -13.38 5.47
N SER A 152 -10.15 -13.41 5.40
CA SER A 152 -9.25 -13.02 6.47
C SER A 152 -8.25 -11.97 5.98
N ALA A 153 -7.86 -11.03 6.84
CA ALA A 153 -6.87 -10.01 6.51
C ALA A 153 -5.53 -10.63 6.11
N LYS A 154 -5.10 -11.67 6.79
CA LYS A 154 -3.85 -12.42 6.51
C LYS A 154 -3.98 -13.46 5.39
N GLY A 155 -5.11 -13.52 4.70
CA GLY A 155 -5.33 -14.49 3.64
C GLY A 155 -5.94 -15.82 4.11
N PRO A 156 -5.78 -16.93 3.34
CA PRO A 156 -4.99 -16.96 2.09
C PRO A 156 -5.60 -16.15 0.96
N TYR A 157 -4.73 -15.56 0.17
CA TYR A 157 -5.04 -14.97 -1.12
C TYR A 157 -4.51 -15.89 -2.22
N ASN A 158 -5.30 -16.11 -3.29
CA ASN A 158 -4.89 -17.01 -4.35
C ASN A 158 -3.92 -16.32 -5.33
N GLU A 159 -2.71 -16.81 -5.44
CA GLU A 159 -1.77 -16.37 -6.48
C GLU A 159 -2.39 -16.59 -7.88
N GLY A 160 -2.22 -15.61 -8.77
CA GLY A 160 -2.76 -15.66 -10.13
C GLY A 160 -4.24 -15.28 -10.27
N GLU A 161 -5.00 -15.18 -9.19
CA GLU A 161 -6.39 -14.74 -9.20
C GLU A 161 -6.50 -13.25 -8.88
N HIS A 162 -6.02 -12.39 -9.78
CA HIS A 162 -6.14 -10.95 -9.63
C HIS A 162 -6.91 -10.34 -10.80
N GLU A 163 -7.58 -9.22 -10.52
CA GLU A 163 -8.30 -8.45 -11.52
C GLU A 163 -7.80 -7.00 -11.54
N ILE A 164 -7.52 -6.47 -12.74
CA ILE A 164 -7.15 -5.06 -12.91
C ILE A 164 -8.39 -4.18 -12.70
N VAL A 165 -8.26 -3.14 -11.87
CA VAL A 165 -9.35 -2.22 -11.54
C VAL A 165 -9.06 -0.77 -11.88
N SER A 166 -7.82 -0.38 -12.09
CA SER A 166 -7.50 1.00 -12.45
C SER A 166 -7.91 1.34 -13.89
N LEU A 167 -8.51 2.52 -14.06
CA LEU A 167 -9.09 3.01 -15.32
C LEU A 167 -8.18 4.02 -16.04
N ASN A 168 -6.95 4.16 -15.59
CA ASN A 168 -5.93 5.04 -16.16
C ASN A 168 -5.39 4.52 -17.51
N TYR A 169 -4.76 5.41 -18.29
CA TYR A 169 -4.04 5.04 -19.52
C TYR A 169 -2.54 4.85 -19.27
N TRP A 170 -1.98 5.56 -18.31
CA TRP A 170 -0.56 5.57 -17.96
C TRP A 170 -0.31 4.73 -16.70
N GLY A 171 0.94 4.56 -16.31
CA GLY A 171 1.27 3.84 -15.08
C GLY A 171 0.75 4.55 -13.81
N VAL A 172 0.22 3.77 -12.88
CA VAL A 172 -0.21 4.21 -11.55
C VAL A 172 0.35 3.30 -10.48
N GLU A 173 0.48 3.85 -9.26
CA GLU A 173 0.93 3.15 -8.08
C GLU A 173 0.28 3.76 -6.82
N GLY A 174 0.61 3.26 -5.62
CA GLY A 174 0.22 3.86 -4.36
C GLY A 174 -1.26 4.12 -4.22
N SER A 175 -2.11 3.12 -4.50
CA SER A 175 -3.56 3.28 -4.32
C SER A 175 -3.91 3.51 -2.86
N SER A 176 -4.88 4.41 -2.62
CA SER A 176 -5.52 4.57 -1.32
C SER A 176 -7.03 4.62 -1.50
N MET A 177 -7.73 3.68 -0.88
CA MET A 177 -9.17 3.55 -0.97
C MET A 177 -9.85 3.99 0.32
N TYR A 178 -10.78 4.92 0.23
CA TYR A 178 -11.49 5.45 1.38
C TYR A 178 -12.97 5.68 1.12
N ARG A 179 -13.77 5.64 2.18
CA ARG A 179 -15.21 5.90 2.11
C ARG A 179 -15.46 7.40 2.06
N ILE A 180 -16.33 7.83 1.15
CA ILE A 180 -16.80 9.21 1.12
C ILE A 180 -17.85 9.40 2.22
N ASN A 181 -17.57 10.29 3.17
CA ASN A 181 -18.41 10.54 4.33
C ASN A 181 -19.88 10.83 3.93
N GLY A 182 -20.83 10.26 4.68
CA GLY A 182 -22.26 10.41 4.45
C GLY A 182 -22.80 9.69 3.21
N THR A 183 -21.99 8.86 2.54
CA THR A 183 -22.41 8.12 1.34
C THR A 183 -22.11 6.62 1.42
N ASN A 184 -22.61 5.86 0.43
CA ASN A 184 -22.23 4.47 0.20
C ASN A 184 -21.19 4.34 -0.92
N SER A 185 -20.49 5.43 -1.24
CA SER A 185 -19.46 5.45 -2.29
C SER A 185 -18.08 5.46 -1.68
N TRP A 186 -17.13 4.84 -2.40
CA TRP A 186 -15.74 4.79 -2.07
C TRP A 186 -14.94 5.49 -3.15
N MET A 187 -13.94 6.23 -2.76
CA MET A 187 -12.95 6.83 -3.65
C MET A 187 -11.67 6.00 -3.58
N MET A 188 -11.03 5.80 -4.71
CA MET A 188 -9.67 5.35 -4.82
C MET A 188 -8.86 6.46 -5.50
N ILE A 189 -7.83 6.91 -4.85
CA ILE A 189 -6.81 7.78 -5.44
C ILE A 189 -5.55 6.95 -5.70
N MET A 190 -4.86 7.24 -6.78
CA MET A 190 -3.64 6.55 -7.19
C MET A 190 -2.62 7.58 -7.67
N ASP A 191 -1.36 7.37 -7.35
CA ASP A 191 -0.26 8.19 -7.87
C ASP A 191 -0.08 7.90 -9.37
N GLU A 192 -0.42 8.86 -10.21
CA GLU A 192 -0.11 8.83 -11.65
C GLU A 192 1.25 9.46 -11.86
N TYR A 193 2.30 8.70 -11.54
CA TYR A 193 3.68 9.17 -11.36
C TYR A 193 4.30 9.83 -12.60
N GLY A 194 3.78 9.52 -13.80
CA GLY A 194 4.19 10.19 -15.05
C GLY A 194 3.62 11.59 -15.19
N GLU A 195 2.52 11.91 -14.52
CA GLU A 195 1.80 13.18 -14.62
C GLU A 195 1.99 14.08 -13.38
N GLY A 196 2.61 13.56 -12.32
CA GLY A 196 2.82 14.29 -11.05
C GLY A 196 1.53 14.64 -10.32
N SER A 197 0.50 13.82 -10.43
CA SER A 197 -0.84 14.04 -9.90
C SER A 197 -1.49 12.74 -9.45
N TYR A 198 -2.63 12.82 -8.78
CA TYR A 198 -3.46 11.65 -8.49
C TYR A 198 -4.51 11.41 -9.57
N PHE A 199 -4.73 10.12 -9.86
CA PHE A 199 -5.83 9.64 -10.68
C PHE A 199 -6.96 9.17 -9.76
N PRO A 200 -8.11 9.90 -9.70
CA PRO A 200 -9.25 9.52 -8.89
C PRO A 200 -10.24 8.64 -9.64
N GLN A 201 -10.70 7.60 -8.97
CA GLN A 201 -11.83 6.78 -9.43
C GLN A 201 -12.71 6.39 -8.25
N MET A 202 -13.98 6.05 -8.50
CA MET A 202 -14.91 5.72 -7.43
C MET A 202 -15.74 4.48 -7.71
N THR A 203 -16.18 3.84 -6.62
CA THR A 203 -17.01 2.63 -6.68
C THR A 203 -18.05 2.59 -5.57
N LYS A 204 -19.04 1.69 -5.72
CA LYS A 204 -19.99 1.29 -4.65
C LYS A 204 -19.86 -0.20 -4.30
N VAL A 205 -19.07 -0.94 -5.07
CA VAL A 205 -19.02 -2.42 -5.02
C VAL A 205 -17.60 -2.99 -5.07
N PHE A 206 -16.58 -2.19 -4.80
CA PHE A 206 -15.16 -2.56 -4.66
C PHE A 206 -14.47 -3.14 -5.91
N ARG A 207 -15.19 -3.40 -6.98
CA ARG A 207 -14.67 -4.03 -8.21
C ARG A 207 -14.90 -3.20 -9.45
N ASN A 208 -16.09 -2.58 -9.56
CA ASN A 208 -16.47 -1.78 -10.71
C ASN A 208 -16.29 -0.30 -10.40
N PHE A 209 -15.27 0.28 -10.97
CA PHE A 209 -14.92 1.68 -10.79
C PHE A 209 -15.45 2.54 -11.94
N ARG A 210 -15.63 3.82 -11.67
CA ARG A 210 -15.86 4.87 -12.66
C ARG A 210 -14.88 6.01 -12.43
N ARG A 211 -14.43 6.62 -13.50
CA ARG A 211 -13.56 7.81 -13.42
C ARG A 211 -14.25 8.96 -12.70
N VAL A 212 -13.50 9.69 -11.94
CA VAL A 212 -13.89 10.99 -11.38
C VAL A 212 -13.18 12.07 -12.20
N ARG A 213 -13.90 13.16 -12.52
CA ARG A 213 -13.28 14.28 -13.24
C ARG A 213 -12.32 15.01 -12.30
N ARG A 214 -11.10 15.28 -12.76
CA ARG A 214 -10.09 16.03 -11.98
C ARG A 214 -10.62 17.38 -11.50
N ALA A 215 -11.44 18.07 -12.28
CA ALA A 215 -12.09 19.32 -11.88
C ALA A 215 -12.96 19.24 -10.60
N ILE A 216 -13.32 18.01 -10.17
CA ILE A 216 -14.10 17.79 -8.94
C ILE A 216 -13.19 17.36 -7.79
N CYS A 217 -12.02 16.78 -8.11
CA CYS A 217 -11.07 16.22 -7.17
C CYS A 217 -9.67 16.48 -7.73
N SER A 218 -9.13 17.67 -7.48
CA SER A 218 -7.81 18.08 -7.95
C SER A 218 -6.83 18.10 -6.78
N PHE A 219 -5.67 17.46 -7.00
CA PHE A 219 -4.53 17.46 -6.08
C PHE A 219 -3.27 18.04 -6.75
N ASP A 220 -3.40 18.61 -7.94
CA ASP A 220 -2.28 18.99 -8.81
C ASP A 220 -1.36 20.04 -8.16
N GLN A 221 -1.91 20.88 -7.29
CA GLN A 221 -1.13 21.89 -6.58
C GLN A 221 -0.19 21.29 -5.52
N LEU A 222 -0.48 20.09 -5.04
CA LEU A 222 0.31 19.44 -3.99
C LEU A 222 1.48 18.65 -4.55
N ASN A 223 1.53 18.41 -5.88
CA ASN A 223 2.46 17.47 -6.51
C ASN A 223 2.60 16.19 -5.69
N PRO A 224 1.47 15.52 -5.37
CA PRO A 224 1.46 14.46 -4.40
C PRO A 224 2.14 13.21 -4.96
N ARG A 225 2.83 12.51 -4.08
CA ARG A 225 3.23 11.12 -4.27
C ARG A 225 2.41 10.31 -3.27
N HIS A 226 2.54 9.05 -3.19
CA HIS A 226 1.79 8.14 -2.33
C HIS A 226 1.16 8.78 -1.08
N GLY A 227 0.04 8.31 -0.62
CA GLY A 227 -0.59 8.83 0.59
C GLY A 227 -1.77 7.97 1.03
N SER A 228 -2.13 8.11 2.30
CA SER A 228 -3.30 7.46 2.88
C SER A 228 -4.31 8.50 3.33
N VAL A 229 -5.58 8.14 3.30
CA VAL A 229 -6.68 9.00 3.73
C VAL A 229 -7.25 8.50 5.04
N VAL A 230 -7.28 9.36 6.04
CA VAL A 230 -7.88 9.08 7.34
C VAL A 230 -9.07 10.00 7.60
N THR A 231 -10.08 9.48 8.26
CA THR A 231 -11.22 10.30 8.70
C THR A 231 -10.83 11.06 9.96
N ILE A 232 -11.05 12.37 9.95
CA ILE A 232 -10.82 13.24 11.10
C ILE A 232 -12.11 13.96 11.51
N SER A 233 -12.17 14.40 12.76
CA SER A 233 -13.24 15.24 13.27
C SER A 233 -13.09 16.70 12.82
N MET A 234 -14.16 17.48 12.95
CA MET A 234 -14.07 18.93 12.70
C MET A 234 -13.17 19.66 13.68
N GLU A 235 -13.00 19.15 14.89
CA GLU A 235 -12.06 19.70 15.86
C GLU A 235 -10.60 19.51 15.42
N GLU A 236 -10.25 18.30 14.98
CA GLU A 236 -8.94 17.99 14.42
C GLU A 236 -8.67 18.78 13.14
N TYR A 237 -9.67 18.89 12.25
CA TYR A 237 -9.56 19.74 11.06
C TYR A 237 -9.25 21.18 11.41
N ASN A 238 -10.01 21.79 12.34
CA ASN A 238 -9.77 23.19 12.76
C ASN A 238 -8.39 23.35 13.40
N ARG A 239 -7.90 22.35 14.13
CA ARG A 239 -6.56 22.36 14.73
C ARG A 239 -5.48 22.37 13.65
N LEU A 240 -5.60 21.51 12.63
CA LEU A 240 -4.69 21.50 11.48
C LEU A 240 -4.69 22.82 10.74
N VAL A 241 -5.88 23.39 10.46
CA VAL A 241 -6.02 24.69 9.79
C VAL A 241 -5.36 25.81 10.59
N ASN A 242 -5.52 25.81 11.92
CA ASN A 242 -4.89 26.81 12.78
C ASN A 242 -3.35 26.68 12.81
N ALA A 243 -2.84 25.45 12.71
CA ALA A 243 -1.40 25.19 12.76
C ALA A 243 -0.70 25.45 11.41
N TYR A 244 -1.36 25.09 10.30
CA TYR A 244 -0.71 25.04 8.97
C TYR A 244 -1.37 25.96 7.93
N GLY A 245 -2.52 26.54 8.24
CA GLY A 245 -3.32 27.31 7.28
C GLY A 245 -4.21 26.44 6.39
N VAL A 246 -4.97 27.10 5.52
CA VAL A 246 -5.76 26.44 4.47
C VAL A 246 -4.97 26.50 3.18
N VAL A 247 -4.83 25.36 2.50
CA VAL A 247 -4.37 25.37 1.10
C VAL A 247 -5.55 25.87 0.27
N GLU A 248 -5.46 27.09 -0.23
CA GLU A 248 -6.45 27.61 -1.17
C GLU A 248 -6.33 26.83 -2.50
N GLY A 249 -7.39 26.10 -2.84
CA GLY A 249 -7.49 25.27 -4.05
C GLY A 249 -7.97 26.05 -5.26
#